data_fa3ee54285e71872f09465dc01abd9f1
#
_entry.id   fa3ee54285e71872f09465dc01abd9f1
#
_cell.length_a   1.000
_cell.length_b   1.000
_cell.length_c   1.000
_cell.angle_alpha   90.00
_cell.angle_beta   90.00
_cell.angle_gamma   90.00
#
_symmetry.space_group_name_H-M   'P 1'
#
loop_
_entity.id
_entity.type
_entity.pdbx_description
1 polymer ?
#
loop_
_entity_poly.entity_id
_entity_poly.type
_entity_poly.pdbx_seq_one_letter_code
_entity_poly.pdbx_strand_id
1 'polypeptide(L)'
;GLGFMCGLEVHQQLSTGKLHSRQSGELYDVTIETVPDDWPRFSRKLRASRGEGGKIDVAARFETKRNRSFIYAQSPNSGLIELDEQPPLSHDEDALDIALTVSALVGAKPVSLFQTMRKTVVDGSNTSGFQRTTLISTDGVLHTEDGPVGIDVLCLEEDSARKLDTVSTDSGEQVIYNLDRLGLPLIEIATAPDVLTPEHAKQTAIALGRSLRQTRRVRRGLGSIRQDLNVSIACGDRIEIKGCQDLSWIPRIIRLEMARQLHFYRLTNKLRESMDLPLLP
;
A
#
# COMPACT_ATOMS: atom_id res chain seq x y z
N GLY A 1 21.92 -22.02 8.33
CA GLY A 1 20.73 -21.60 7.57
C GLY A 1 21.03 -20.37 6.73
N LEU A 2 20.15 -20.01 5.81
CA LEU A 2 20.34 -18.86 4.89
C LEU A 2 20.09 -17.49 5.57
N GLY A 3 19.80 -17.44 6.87
CA GLY A 3 19.43 -16.18 7.54
C GLY A 3 18.14 -15.58 7.00
N PHE A 4 17.14 -16.41 6.75
CA PHE A 4 15.84 -16.02 6.24
C PHE A 4 15.12 -15.07 7.21
N MET A 5 14.60 -13.97 6.68
CA MET A 5 13.73 -13.02 7.37
C MET A 5 12.56 -12.68 6.45
N CYS A 6 11.35 -12.68 7.01
CA CYS A 6 10.16 -12.32 6.28
C CYS A 6 9.17 -11.59 7.20
N GLY A 7 8.57 -10.53 6.65
CA GLY A 7 7.43 -9.82 7.21
C GLY A 7 6.36 -9.62 6.16
N LEU A 8 5.16 -9.31 6.60
CA LEU A 8 4.00 -9.05 5.75
C LEU A 8 3.51 -7.62 5.97
N GLU A 9 3.01 -7.02 4.89
CA GLU A 9 2.26 -5.78 4.91
C GLU A 9 0.89 -6.03 4.28
N VAL A 10 -0.17 -5.74 5.01
CA VAL A 10 -1.55 -6.03 4.59
C VAL A 10 -2.35 -4.74 4.59
N HIS A 11 -3.02 -4.46 3.46
CA HIS A 11 -3.94 -3.34 3.29
C HIS A 11 -5.36 -3.88 3.11
N GLN A 12 -6.28 -3.51 3.98
CA GLN A 12 -7.68 -3.94 3.94
C GLN A 12 -8.62 -2.74 3.87
N GLN A 13 -9.46 -2.69 2.85
CA GLN A 13 -10.54 -1.71 2.74
C GLN A 13 -11.62 -1.94 3.80
N LEU A 14 -12.11 -0.85 4.40
CA LEU A 14 -13.18 -0.87 5.37
C LEU A 14 -14.55 -0.67 4.72
N SER A 15 -15.59 -1.22 5.34
CA SER A 15 -16.99 -1.11 4.88
C SER A 15 -17.67 0.13 5.49
N THR A 16 -17.08 1.30 5.25
CA THR A 16 -17.55 2.61 5.75
C THR A 16 -17.67 3.60 4.61
N GLY A 17 -18.05 4.84 4.91
CA GLY A 17 -17.85 6.00 4.04
C GLY A 17 -16.37 6.34 3.89
N LYS A 18 -16.06 7.42 3.18
CA LYS A 18 -14.69 7.88 2.96
C LYS A 18 -14.10 8.50 4.22
N LEU A 19 -12.78 8.33 4.40
CA LEU A 19 -12.07 8.63 5.64
C LEU A 19 -12.15 10.11 6.05
N HIS A 20 -12.04 11.04 5.10
CA HIS A 20 -11.89 12.47 5.37
C HIS A 20 -12.89 13.37 4.63
N SER A 21 -13.94 12.82 4.01
CA SER A 21 -14.85 13.61 3.18
C SER A 21 -16.34 13.42 3.44
N ARG A 22 -16.74 12.47 4.26
CA ARG A 22 -18.14 12.09 4.49
C ARG A 22 -18.90 11.64 3.23
N GLN A 23 -18.17 11.38 2.13
CA GLN A 23 -18.75 10.82 0.94
C GLN A 23 -19.06 9.34 1.11
N SER A 24 -20.00 8.84 0.30
CA SER A 24 -20.32 7.41 0.28
C SER A 24 -19.09 6.56 -0.06
N GLY A 25 -18.97 5.40 0.57
CA GLY A 25 -17.98 4.39 0.22
C GLY A 25 -18.38 3.52 -0.97
N GLU A 26 -19.43 3.86 -1.72
CA GLU A 26 -19.86 3.10 -2.88
C GLU A 26 -18.77 3.07 -3.95
N LEU A 27 -18.58 1.91 -4.58
CA LEU A 27 -17.67 1.74 -5.70
C LEU A 27 -18.45 1.56 -6.99
N TYR A 28 -18.04 2.28 -8.02
CA TYR A 28 -18.62 2.21 -9.36
C TYR A 28 -17.69 1.38 -10.24
N ASP A 29 -18.12 0.21 -10.64
CA ASP A 29 -17.32 -0.73 -11.44
C ASP A 29 -17.34 -0.32 -12.92
N VAL A 30 -16.67 0.82 -13.20
CA VAL A 30 -16.54 1.36 -14.55
C VAL A 30 -15.16 1.09 -15.12
N THR A 31 -15.12 0.90 -16.44
CA THR A 31 -13.89 0.84 -17.25
C THR A 31 -13.76 2.13 -18.06
N ILE A 32 -12.70 2.26 -18.85
CA ILE A 32 -12.53 3.42 -19.74
C ILE A 32 -13.65 3.51 -20.80
N GLU A 33 -14.21 2.37 -21.21
CA GLU A 33 -15.29 2.29 -22.19
C GLU A 33 -16.68 2.54 -21.58
N THR A 34 -16.82 2.33 -20.27
CA THR A 34 -18.13 2.40 -19.59
C THR A 34 -18.26 3.56 -18.63
N VAL A 35 -17.19 4.36 -18.44
CA VAL A 35 -17.26 5.55 -17.60
C VAL A 35 -18.25 6.54 -18.22
N PRO A 36 -19.27 7.01 -17.47
CA PRO A 36 -20.31 7.89 -18.02
C PRO A 36 -19.75 9.20 -18.57
N ASP A 37 -20.26 9.64 -19.72
CA ASP A 37 -19.81 10.86 -20.39
C ASP A 37 -20.17 12.12 -19.61
N ASP A 38 -21.22 12.07 -18.78
CA ASP A 38 -21.68 13.15 -17.92
C ASP A 38 -20.87 13.31 -16.62
N TRP A 39 -19.96 12.37 -16.32
CA TRP A 39 -19.04 12.56 -15.20
C TRP A 39 -18.04 13.67 -15.53
N PRO A 40 -17.93 14.71 -14.68
CA PRO A 40 -16.93 15.75 -14.87
C PRO A 40 -15.52 15.18 -14.94
N ARG A 41 -14.68 15.75 -15.83
CA ARG A 41 -13.29 15.32 -16.00
C ARG A 41 -12.36 16.50 -15.75
N PHE A 42 -11.34 16.29 -14.92
CA PHE A 42 -10.36 17.30 -14.56
C PHE A 42 -8.97 16.86 -15.00
N SER A 43 -8.21 17.77 -15.59
CA SER A 43 -6.83 17.51 -16.00
C SER A 43 -5.88 18.20 -15.05
N ARG A 44 -4.84 17.47 -14.61
CA ARG A 44 -3.75 18.02 -13.80
C ARG A 44 -2.38 17.52 -14.29
N LYS A 45 -1.36 18.34 -14.04
CA LYS A 45 0.04 17.96 -14.20
C LYS A 45 0.72 18.00 -12.85
N LEU A 46 1.62 17.03 -12.59
CA LEU A 46 2.43 17.05 -11.39
C LEU A 46 3.31 18.31 -11.38
N ARG A 47 3.22 19.08 -10.30
CA ARG A 47 4.13 20.18 -10.00
C ARG A 47 5.02 19.74 -8.84
N ALA A 48 6.25 19.31 -9.16
CA ALA A 48 7.21 18.96 -8.14
C ALA A 48 7.59 20.22 -7.35
N SER A 49 7.19 20.28 -6.08
CA SER A 49 7.58 21.34 -5.16
C SER A 49 8.88 20.99 -4.44
N ARG A 50 9.61 22.03 -3.98
CA ARG A 50 10.77 21.84 -3.12
C ARG A 50 10.29 21.55 -1.69
N GLY A 51 10.86 20.55 -1.05
CA GLY A 51 10.67 20.29 0.38
C GLY A 51 11.36 21.36 1.25
N GLU A 52 11.19 21.27 2.56
CA GLU A 52 11.78 22.20 3.54
C GLU A 52 13.29 22.36 3.40
N GLY A 53 14.01 21.31 2.99
CA GLY A 53 15.44 21.34 2.69
C GLY A 53 15.81 21.93 1.32
N GLY A 54 14.87 22.56 0.59
CA GLY A 54 15.09 23.17 -0.72
C GLY A 54 15.32 22.18 -1.86
N LYS A 55 15.29 20.88 -1.60
CA LYS A 55 15.48 19.82 -2.58
C LYS A 55 14.14 19.28 -3.08
N ILE A 56 14.07 18.96 -4.37
CA ILE A 56 12.95 18.24 -4.95
C ILE A 56 13.16 16.74 -4.71
N ASP A 57 12.12 16.05 -4.28
CA ASP A 57 12.13 14.60 -4.15
C ASP A 57 12.56 13.92 -5.46
N VAL A 58 13.38 12.85 -5.36
CA VAL A 58 13.97 12.19 -6.53
C VAL A 58 12.91 11.57 -7.42
N ALA A 59 11.89 10.92 -6.83
CA ALA A 59 10.79 10.32 -7.57
C ALA A 59 9.91 11.37 -8.24
N ALA A 60 9.62 12.49 -7.55
CA ALA A 60 8.89 13.63 -8.12
C ALA A 60 9.65 14.28 -9.29
N ARG A 61 10.98 14.40 -9.18
CA ARG A 61 11.84 14.89 -10.27
C ARG A 61 11.81 13.95 -11.48
N PHE A 62 11.88 12.65 -11.24
CA PHE A 62 11.82 11.64 -12.30
C PHE A 62 10.47 11.68 -13.01
N GLU A 63 9.36 11.70 -12.25
CA GLU A 63 8.01 11.75 -12.80
C GLU A 63 7.75 13.02 -13.61
N THR A 64 8.26 14.18 -13.16
CA THR A 64 8.15 15.43 -13.92
C THR A 64 8.82 15.33 -15.31
N LYS A 65 9.92 14.59 -15.44
CA LYS A 65 10.60 14.35 -16.72
C LYS A 65 9.79 13.48 -17.70
N ARG A 66 8.85 12.67 -17.20
CA ARG A 66 8.01 11.79 -18.03
C ARG A 66 6.94 12.55 -18.83
N ASN A 67 6.76 13.85 -18.56
CA ASN A 67 5.74 14.69 -19.19
C ASN A 67 4.34 14.07 -19.19
N ARG A 68 3.91 13.58 -18.02
CA ARG A 68 2.59 13.00 -17.82
C ARG A 68 1.56 14.06 -17.44
N SER A 69 0.35 13.85 -17.89
CA SER A 69 -0.85 14.49 -17.34
C SER A 69 -1.79 13.46 -16.76
N PHE A 70 -2.59 13.88 -15.79
CA PHE A 70 -3.54 13.02 -15.09
C PHE A 70 -4.94 13.54 -15.36
N ILE A 71 -5.83 12.65 -15.80
CA ILE A 71 -7.25 12.93 -16.02
C ILE A 71 -8.04 12.22 -14.93
N TYR A 72 -8.86 12.97 -14.20
CA TYR A 72 -9.68 12.45 -13.12
C TYR A 72 -11.14 12.48 -13.53
N ALA A 73 -11.79 11.32 -13.61
CA ALA A 73 -13.24 11.18 -13.74
C ALA A 73 -13.86 11.28 -12.35
N GLN A 74 -14.65 12.30 -12.13
CA GLN A 74 -15.32 12.55 -10.85
C GLN A 74 -16.59 11.70 -10.77
N SER A 75 -16.52 10.64 -9.98
CA SER A 75 -17.68 9.80 -9.66
C SER A 75 -18.67 10.52 -8.73
N PRO A 76 -19.94 10.06 -8.63
CA PRO A 76 -20.95 10.68 -7.77
C PRO A 76 -20.59 10.77 -6.28
N ASN A 77 -19.71 9.89 -5.79
CA ASN A 77 -19.19 9.89 -4.42
C ASN A 77 -17.86 10.66 -4.27
N SER A 78 -17.55 11.56 -5.17
CA SER A 78 -16.33 12.39 -5.13
C SER A 78 -16.71 13.86 -5.09
N GLY A 79 -16.22 14.55 -4.08
CA GLY A 79 -16.47 15.97 -3.86
C GLY A 79 -15.20 16.82 -3.94
N LEU A 80 -15.25 18.01 -3.37
CA LEU A 80 -14.14 18.97 -3.40
C LEU A 80 -12.90 18.48 -2.62
N ILE A 81 -13.09 17.64 -1.61
CA ILE A 81 -11.98 17.06 -0.84
C ILE A 81 -11.20 16.08 -1.72
N GLU A 82 -11.89 15.20 -2.47
CA GLU A 82 -11.25 14.27 -3.41
C GLU A 82 -10.58 15.00 -4.58
N LEU A 83 -11.07 16.19 -4.93
CA LEU A 83 -10.44 17.07 -5.94
C LEU A 83 -9.30 17.93 -5.39
N ASP A 84 -8.98 17.82 -4.09
CA ASP A 84 -8.00 18.68 -3.40
C ASP A 84 -8.34 20.19 -3.50
N GLU A 85 -9.63 20.52 -3.49
CA GLU A 85 -10.15 21.89 -3.55
C GLU A 85 -10.74 22.35 -2.21
N GLN A 86 -10.79 21.49 -1.23
CA GLN A 86 -11.28 21.76 0.13
C GLN A 86 -10.43 21.01 1.17
N PRO A 87 -10.19 21.61 2.36
CA PRO A 87 -9.49 20.94 3.46
C PRO A 87 -10.21 19.65 3.90
N PRO A 88 -9.46 18.61 4.29
CA PRO A 88 -10.05 17.35 4.78
C PRO A 88 -10.79 17.57 6.11
N LEU A 89 -11.78 16.72 6.36
CA LEU A 89 -12.44 16.59 7.64
C LEU A 89 -11.62 15.70 8.59
N SER A 90 -12.01 15.63 9.85
CA SER A 90 -11.51 14.63 10.81
C SER A 90 -11.77 13.21 10.29
N HIS A 91 -11.08 12.24 10.88
CA HIS A 91 -11.30 10.82 10.56
C HIS A 91 -12.78 10.45 10.68
N ASP A 92 -13.24 9.58 9.79
CA ASP A 92 -14.51 8.89 9.93
C ASP A 92 -14.49 8.09 11.23
N GLU A 93 -15.51 8.28 12.07
CA GLU A 93 -15.56 7.67 13.42
C GLU A 93 -15.70 6.14 13.33
N ASP A 94 -16.46 5.65 12.36
CA ASP A 94 -16.61 4.21 12.12
C ASP A 94 -15.30 3.56 11.68
N ALA A 95 -14.56 4.23 10.80
CA ALA A 95 -13.25 3.73 10.35
C ALA A 95 -12.24 3.70 11.50
N LEU A 96 -12.24 4.73 12.34
CA LEU A 96 -11.38 4.79 13.53
C LEU A 96 -11.73 3.68 14.54
N ASP A 97 -13.04 3.48 14.79
CA ASP A 97 -13.52 2.43 15.70
C ASP A 97 -13.13 1.02 15.22
N ILE A 98 -13.21 0.76 13.91
CA ILE A 98 -12.74 -0.50 13.33
C ILE A 98 -11.23 -0.67 13.52
N ALA A 99 -10.44 0.37 13.28
CA ALA A 99 -9.00 0.30 13.46
C ALA A 99 -8.61 0.03 14.92
N LEU A 100 -9.28 0.66 15.88
CA LEU A 100 -9.10 0.40 17.32
C LEU A 100 -9.57 -1.01 17.71
N THR A 101 -10.65 -1.50 17.12
CA THR A 101 -11.12 -2.88 17.32
C THR A 101 -10.07 -3.90 16.84
N VAL A 102 -9.48 -3.69 15.64
CA VAL A 102 -8.41 -4.56 15.14
C VAL A 102 -7.18 -4.46 16.04
N SER A 103 -6.82 -3.26 16.50
CA SER A 103 -5.72 -3.05 17.47
C SER A 103 -5.93 -3.88 18.75
N ALA A 104 -7.14 -3.88 19.29
CA ALA A 104 -7.49 -4.69 20.45
C ALA A 104 -7.40 -6.20 20.18
N LEU A 105 -7.85 -6.66 19.00
CA LEU A 105 -7.79 -8.08 18.63
C LEU A 105 -6.36 -8.61 18.53
N VAL A 106 -5.40 -7.78 18.14
CA VAL A 106 -3.98 -8.14 18.09
C VAL A 106 -3.18 -7.65 19.31
N GLY A 107 -3.85 -7.14 20.34
CA GLY A 107 -3.20 -6.65 21.55
C GLY A 107 -2.24 -5.47 21.33
N ALA A 108 -2.41 -4.73 20.22
CA ALA A 108 -1.59 -3.56 19.94
C ALA A 108 -1.97 -2.37 20.82
N LYS A 109 -0.99 -1.52 21.09
CA LYS A 109 -1.14 -0.35 21.96
C LYS A 109 -1.51 0.89 21.16
N PRO A 110 -2.71 1.47 21.33
CA PRO A 110 -3.06 2.71 20.67
C PRO A 110 -2.13 3.85 21.07
N VAL A 111 -1.80 4.72 20.11
CA VAL A 111 -1.02 5.93 20.38
C VAL A 111 -1.89 6.98 21.10
N SER A 112 -1.27 7.86 21.86
CA SER A 112 -1.99 8.88 22.64
C SER A 112 -2.54 10.03 21.79
N LEU A 113 -2.05 10.20 20.56
CA LEU A 113 -2.46 11.25 19.63
C LEU A 113 -2.47 10.71 18.21
N PHE A 114 -3.61 10.80 17.54
CA PHE A 114 -3.74 10.47 16.13
C PHE A 114 -3.38 11.68 15.26
N GLN A 115 -2.18 11.64 14.70
CA GLN A 115 -1.70 12.68 13.81
C GLN A 115 -1.62 12.13 12.37
N THR A 116 -2.32 12.78 11.45
CA THR A 116 -2.27 12.42 10.05
C THR A 116 -0.99 12.92 9.39
N MET A 117 -0.28 12.01 8.76
CA MET A 117 0.93 12.28 7.99
C MET A 117 0.62 12.33 6.49
N ARG A 118 1.50 12.96 5.72
CA ARG A 118 1.45 13.02 4.25
C ARG A 118 2.49 12.10 3.66
N LYS A 119 2.07 10.94 3.17
CA LYS A 119 2.93 9.99 2.46
C LYS A 119 2.96 10.37 0.98
N THR A 120 4.08 10.91 0.48
CA THR A 120 4.19 11.42 -0.90
C THR A 120 3.83 10.37 -1.95
N VAL A 121 2.99 10.74 -2.91
CA VAL A 121 2.55 9.92 -4.04
C VAL A 121 2.71 10.74 -5.32
N VAL A 122 3.50 10.23 -6.28
CA VAL A 122 3.91 10.99 -7.47
C VAL A 122 3.30 10.48 -8.78
N ASP A 123 2.59 9.36 -8.75
CA ASP A 123 2.01 8.72 -9.95
C ASP A 123 0.64 9.28 -10.36
N GLY A 124 0.14 10.28 -9.64
CA GLY A 124 -1.15 10.91 -9.88
C GLY A 124 -2.34 10.20 -9.25
N SER A 125 -2.17 9.05 -8.63
CA SER A 125 -3.27 8.28 -8.01
C SER A 125 -3.92 8.97 -6.80
N ASN A 126 -3.25 9.98 -6.22
CA ASN A 126 -3.81 10.88 -5.22
C ASN A 126 -3.78 12.31 -5.77
N THR A 127 -4.94 12.94 -5.88
CA THR A 127 -5.08 14.30 -6.43
C THR A 127 -4.27 15.35 -5.68
N SER A 128 -4.07 15.16 -4.37
CA SER A 128 -3.24 16.01 -3.50
C SER A 128 -1.74 15.80 -3.67
N GLY A 129 -1.29 14.73 -4.34
CA GLY A 129 0.11 14.34 -4.42
C GLY A 129 0.64 13.64 -3.17
N PHE A 130 -0.21 13.26 -2.24
CA PHE A 130 0.12 12.48 -1.05
C PHE A 130 -1.07 11.64 -0.58
N GLN A 131 -0.77 10.57 0.15
CA GLN A 131 -1.75 9.73 0.83
C GLN A 131 -1.76 10.12 2.31
N ARG A 132 -2.93 10.43 2.87
CA ARG A 132 -3.09 10.69 4.30
C ARG A 132 -3.02 9.37 5.05
N THR A 133 -2.07 9.27 5.98
CA THR A 133 -1.80 8.05 6.75
C THR A 133 -1.68 8.43 8.22
N THR A 134 -2.42 7.74 9.08
CA THR A 134 -2.44 7.99 10.53
C THR A 134 -2.03 6.73 11.27
N LEU A 135 -0.98 6.83 12.10
CA LEU A 135 -0.60 5.75 13.01
C LEU A 135 -1.68 5.61 14.10
N ILE A 136 -2.23 4.42 14.26
CA ILE A 136 -3.27 4.10 15.25
C ILE A 136 -2.68 3.37 16.44
N SER A 137 -1.87 2.33 16.22
CA SER A 137 -1.30 1.51 17.29
C SER A 137 0.02 0.86 16.88
N THR A 138 0.77 0.41 17.91
CA THR A 138 2.05 -0.28 17.79
C THR A 138 2.11 -1.49 18.73
N ASP A 139 3.16 -2.27 18.62
CA ASP A 139 3.52 -3.34 19.58
C ASP A 139 2.42 -4.38 19.79
N GLY A 140 1.74 -4.79 18.74
CA GLY A 140 0.80 -5.90 18.76
C GLY A 140 1.49 -7.25 18.58
N VAL A 141 0.74 -8.32 18.82
CA VAL A 141 1.19 -9.70 18.60
C VAL A 141 0.07 -10.52 17.97
N LEU A 142 0.36 -11.13 16.84
CA LEU A 142 -0.51 -12.10 16.19
C LEU A 142 -0.05 -13.52 16.56
N HIS A 143 -0.95 -14.30 17.14
CA HIS A 143 -0.68 -15.70 17.44
C HIS A 143 -1.02 -16.60 16.27
N THR A 144 -0.06 -17.40 15.82
CA THR A 144 -0.23 -18.42 14.78
C THR A 144 0.17 -19.80 15.33
N GLU A 145 -0.16 -20.85 14.60
CA GLU A 145 0.21 -22.23 14.98
C GLU A 145 1.74 -22.44 15.04
N ASP A 146 2.48 -21.75 14.16
CA ASP A 146 3.94 -21.85 14.08
C ASP A 146 4.67 -20.86 15.00
N GLY A 147 3.93 -20.05 15.76
CA GLY A 147 4.49 -19.10 16.73
C GLY A 147 3.91 -17.70 16.64
N PRO A 148 4.28 -16.82 17.57
CA PRO A 148 3.85 -15.43 17.57
C PRO A 148 4.58 -14.64 16.47
N VAL A 149 3.87 -13.67 15.88
CA VAL A 149 4.40 -12.68 14.94
C VAL A 149 4.09 -11.30 15.48
N GLY A 150 5.09 -10.46 15.68
CA GLY A 150 4.91 -9.08 16.11
C GLY A 150 4.15 -8.26 15.06
N ILE A 151 3.33 -7.33 15.52
CA ILE A 151 2.73 -6.28 14.71
C ILE A 151 3.42 -4.98 15.07
N ASP A 152 4.26 -4.48 14.16
CA ASP A 152 5.04 -3.27 14.41
C ASP A 152 4.13 -2.05 14.43
N VAL A 153 3.30 -1.90 13.38
CA VAL A 153 2.39 -0.77 13.24
C VAL A 153 1.05 -1.20 12.66
N LEU A 154 0.01 -0.51 13.09
CA LEU A 154 -1.30 -0.47 12.47
C LEU A 154 -1.63 0.99 12.14
N CYS A 155 -1.85 1.27 10.86
CA CYS A 155 -2.20 2.58 10.36
C CYS A 155 -3.60 2.59 9.76
N LEU A 156 -4.22 3.76 9.77
CA LEU A 156 -5.46 4.06 9.04
C LEU A 156 -5.12 5.08 7.95
N GLU A 157 -5.39 4.73 6.70
CA GLU A 157 -4.99 5.55 5.56
C GLU A 157 -6.08 5.63 4.49
N GLU A 158 -5.92 6.55 3.54
CA GLU A 158 -6.79 6.68 2.38
C GLU A 158 -6.37 5.73 1.26
N ASP A 159 -7.33 5.07 0.61
CA ASP A 159 -7.06 4.38 -0.66
C ASP A 159 -6.85 5.40 -1.78
N SER A 160 -6.11 5.01 -2.80
CA SER A 160 -5.81 5.82 -3.98
C SER A 160 -6.90 5.68 -5.05
N ALA A 161 -6.94 6.62 -6.00
CA ALA A 161 -7.82 6.55 -7.16
C ALA A 161 -7.55 5.30 -8.00
N ARG A 162 -8.58 4.80 -8.67
CA ARG A 162 -8.49 3.64 -9.54
C ARG A 162 -8.03 4.07 -10.93
N LYS A 163 -6.90 3.55 -11.37
CA LYS A 163 -6.44 3.75 -12.74
C LYS A 163 -7.36 3.01 -13.71
N LEU A 164 -7.89 3.73 -14.69
CA LEU A 164 -8.69 3.18 -15.78
C LEU A 164 -7.83 2.85 -16.99
N ASP A 165 -6.98 3.79 -17.43
CA ASP A 165 -6.17 3.63 -18.63
C ASP A 165 -4.93 4.53 -18.64
N THR A 166 -4.06 4.31 -19.61
CA THR A 166 -2.94 5.19 -19.97
C THR A 166 -2.92 5.38 -21.48
N VAL A 167 -3.13 6.59 -21.94
CA VAL A 167 -3.21 6.95 -23.36
C VAL A 167 -1.99 7.78 -23.75
N SER A 168 -1.33 7.39 -24.85
CA SER A 168 -0.27 8.19 -25.46
C SER A 168 -0.88 9.29 -26.33
N THR A 169 -0.44 10.52 -26.16
CA THR A 169 -0.84 11.69 -26.95
C THR A 169 0.38 12.41 -27.50
N ASP A 170 0.20 13.31 -28.47
CA ASP A 170 1.28 14.12 -29.01
C ASP A 170 1.98 14.99 -27.95
N SER A 171 1.29 15.29 -26.85
CA SER A 171 1.81 16.08 -25.71
C SER A 171 2.39 15.25 -24.57
N GLY A 172 2.46 13.92 -24.68
CA GLY A 172 2.94 12.98 -23.66
C GLY A 172 1.91 11.94 -23.25
N GLU A 173 2.17 11.22 -22.16
CA GLU A 173 1.23 10.25 -21.60
C GLU A 173 0.12 10.92 -20.79
N GLN A 174 -1.10 10.43 -20.95
CA GLN A 174 -2.24 10.77 -20.08
C GLN A 174 -2.67 9.53 -19.30
N VAL A 175 -2.64 9.61 -17.98
CA VAL A 175 -3.15 8.55 -17.10
C VAL A 175 -4.54 8.93 -16.63
N ILE A 176 -5.51 8.05 -16.82
CA ILE A 176 -6.92 8.30 -16.52
C ILE A 176 -7.29 7.54 -15.25
N TYR A 177 -7.84 8.28 -14.28
CA TYR A 177 -8.26 7.75 -12.98
C TYR A 177 -9.76 7.96 -12.75
N ASN A 178 -10.38 6.96 -12.09
CA ASN A 178 -11.70 7.10 -11.47
C ASN A 178 -11.50 7.45 -9.98
N LEU A 179 -12.19 8.47 -9.50
CA LEU A 179 -12.08 8.95 -8.12
C LEU A 179 -12.97 8.20 -7.12
N ASP A 180 -13.75 7.21 -7.54
CA ASP A 180 -14.69 6.50 -6.67
C ASP A 180 -14.03 5.89 -5.43
N ARG A 181 -12.84 5.33 -5.61
CA ARG A 181 -12.06 4.66 -4.56
C ARG A 181 -11.21 5.63 -3.73
N LEU A 182 -10.85 6.79 -4.29
CA LEU A 182 -10.00 7.75 -3.59
C LEU A 182 -10.64 8.18 -2.27
N GLY A 183 -9.87 8.04 -1.19
CA GLY A 183 -10.31 8.41 0.16
C GLY A 183 -11.06 7.32 0.91
N LEU A 184 -11.26 6.12 0.33
CA LEU A 184 -11.77 4.98 1.12
C LEU A 184 -10.79 4.62 2.23
N PRO A 185 -11.28 4.30 3.45
CA PRO A 185 -10.40 3.89 4.52
C PRO A 185 -9.75 2.54 4.26
N LEU A 186 -8.43 2.48 4.46
CA LEU A 186 -7.63 1.27 4.52
C LEU A 186 -7.05 1.10 5.91
N ILE A 187 -7.08 -0.11 6.45
CA ILE A 187 -6.18 -0.51 7.53
C ILE A 187 -4.92 -1.08 6.88
N GLU A 188 -3.76 -0.49 7.19
CA GLU A 188 -2.44 -1.04 6.90
C GLU A 188 -1.88 -1.69 8.16
N ILE A 189 -1.49 -2.96 8.07
CA ILE A 189 -0.83 -3.69 9.14
C ILE A 189 0.53 -4.14 8.64
N ALA A 190 1.60 -3.69 9.31
CA ALA A 190 2.94 -4.18 9.06
C ALA A 190 3.40 -5.09 10.21
N THR A 191 3.83 -6.30 9.88
CA THR A 191 4.38 -7.24 10.85
C THR A 191 5.88 -7.02 11.04
N ALA A 192 6.38 -7.41 12.21
CA ALA A 192 7.80 -7.65 12.40
C ALA A 192 8.29 -8.81 11.51
N PRO A 193 9.60 -8.90 11.23
CA PRO A 193 10.17 -9.98 10.42
C PRO A 193 10.34 -11.30 11.20
N ASP A 194 9.34 -11.67 12.00
CA ASP A 194 9.35 -12.81 12.90
C ASP A 194 8.91 -14.12 12.24
N VAL A 195 8.57 -14.07 10.96
CA VAL A 195 8.15 -15.24 10.21
C VAL A 195 9.33 -16.20 10.02
N LEU A 196 9.19 -17.41 10.50
CA LEU A 196 10.28 -18.40 10.60
C LEU A 196 10.47 -19.25 9.34
N THR A 197 9.38 -19.47 8.59
CA THR A 197 9.37 -20.31 7.38
C THR A 197 8.44 -19.74 6.33
N PRO A 198 8.58 -20.12 5.05
CA PRO A 198 7.61 -19.75 4.02
C PRO A 198 6.18 -20.18 4.32
N GLU A 199 5.97 -21.32 4.98
CA GLU A 199 4.66 -21.80 5.43
C GLU A 199 4.09 -20.93 6.54
N HIS A 200 4.91 -20.52 7.49
CA HIS A 200 4.54 -19.58 8.55
C HIS A 200 4.06 -18.24 7.97
N ALA A 201 4.67 -17.75 6.88
CA ALA A 201 4.19 -16.55 6.18
C ALA A 201 2.74 -16.72 5.69
N LYS A 202 2.41 -17.86 5.10
CA LYS A 202 1.04 -18.17 4.68
C LYS A 202 0.07 -18.20 5.86
N GLN A 203 0.44 -18.85 6.95
CA GLN A 203 -0.37 -18.90 8.17
C GLN A 203 -0.58 -17.50 8.77
N THR A 204 0.45 -16.67 8.78
CA THR A 204 0.38 -15.28 9.23
C THR A 204 -0.63 -14.48 8.40
N ALA A 205 -0.56 -14.59 7.06
CA ALA A 205 -1.53 -13.94 6.17
C ALA A 205 -2.99 -14.40 6.42
N ILE A 206 -3.19 -15.71 6.64
CA ILE A 206 -4.51 -16.27 6.97
C ILE A 206 -5.00 -15.73 8.31
N ALA A 207 -4.16 -15.70 9.33
CA ALA A 207 -4.50 -15.23 10.67
C ALA A 207 -4.87 -13.73 10.67
N LEU A 208 -4.09 -12.88 9.98
CA LEU A 208 -4.41 -11.46 9.77
C LEU A 208 -5.77 -11.29 9.08
N GLY A 209 -5.99 -12.02 7.99
CA GLY A 209 -7.26 -11.97 7.27
C GLY A 209 -8.45 -12.42 8.13
N ARG A 210 -8.26 -13.39 9.03
CA ARG A 210 -9.29 -13.80 10.00
C ARG A 210 -9.59 -12.68 11.01
N SER A 211 -8.58 -12.08 11.62
CA SER A 211 -8.72 -10.99 12.59
C SER A 211 -9.49 -9.82 11.97
N LEU A 212 -9.14 -9.42 10.74
CA LEU A 212 -9.84 -8.36 10.01
C LEU A 212 -11.31 -8.72 9.77
N ARG A 213 -11.60 -9.94 9.29
CA ARG A 213 -12.98 -10.39 9.02
C ARG A 213 -13.82 -10.57 10.28
N GLN A 214 -13.22 -10.83 11.44
CA GLN A 214 -13.94 -10.93 12.72
C GLN A 214 -14.65 -9.62 13.09
N THR A 215 -14.16 -8.48 12.65
CA THR A 215 -14.82 -7.18 12.84
C THR A 215 -16.19 -7.12 12.15
N ARG A 216 -16.42 -7.92 11.10
CA ARG A 216 -17.58 -7.89 10.19
C ARG A 216 -17.79 -6.56 9.47
N ARG A 217 -16.82 -5.66 9.53
CA ARG A 217 -16.88 -4.28 9.00
C ARG A 217 -15.81 -3.99 7.95
N VAL A 218 -15.19 -5.04 7.38
CA VAL A 218 -14.25 -4.94 6.25
C VAL A 218 -14.95 -5.31 4.94
N ARG A 219 -14.49 -4.70 3.85
CA ARG A 219 -14.97 -5.04 2.50
C ARG A 219 -14.51 -6.45 2.11
N ARG A 220 -15.32 -7.08 1.27
CA ARG A 220 -15.04 -8.39 0.68
C ARG A 220 -14.99 -8.27 -0.83
N GLY A 221 -14.39 -9.28 -1.45
CA GLY A 221 -14.25 -9.36 -2.89
C GLY A 221 -12.83 -9.09 -3.37
N LEU A 222 -12.64 -9.25 -4.66
CA LEU A 222 -11.33 -9.08 -5.31
C LEU A 222 -10.84 -7.63 -5.16
N GLY A 223 -9.59 -7.46 -4.74
CA GLY A 223 -8.97 -6.15 -4.55
C GLY A 223 -9.31 -5.44 -3.24
N SER A 224 -10.21 -5.97 -2.39
CA SER A 224 -10.55 -5.38 -1.09
C SER A 224 -9.46 -5.58 -0.03
N ILE A 225 -8.63 -6.60 -0.18
CA ILE A 225 -7.44 -6.86 0.63
C ILE A 225 -6.25 -7.09 -0.30
N ARG A 226 -5.13 -6.48 0.03
CA ARG A 226 -3.85 -6.62 -0.67
C ARG A 226 -2.78 -6.95 0.34
N GLN A 227 -1.79 -7.74 -0.06
CA GLN A 227 -0.68 -8.08 0.80
C GLN A 227 0.62 -8.03 0.02
N ASP A 228 1.64 -7.52 0.69
CA ASP A 228 3.00 -7.46 0.21
C ASP A 228 3.88 -8.31 1.13
N LEU A 229 4.85 -9.00 0.53
CA LEU A 229 5.79 -9.86 1.24
C LEU A 229 7.16 -9.18 1.25
N ASN A 230 7.72 -8.96 2.42
CA ASN A 230 9.08 -8.49 2.59
C ASN A 230 9.97 -9.69 2.87
N VAL A 231 10.92 -9.99 1.99
CA VAL A 231 11.76 -11.20 2.05
C VAL A 231 13.22 -10.83 1.93
N SER A 232 14.06 -11.38 2.81
CA SER A 232 15.52 -11.30 2.71
C SER A 232 16.20 -12.58 3.19
N ILE A 233 17.44 -12.80 2.74
CA ILE A 233 18.39 -13.75 3.28
C ILE A 233 19.68 -13.04 3.69
N ALA A 234 20.54 -13.67 4.49
CA ALA A 234 21.74 -13.02 5.04
C ALA A 234 22.68 -12.42 3.98
N CYS A 235 22.77 -13.02 2.80
CA CYS A 235 23.61 -12.54 1.70
C CYS A 235 22.83 -11.74 0.63
N GLY A 236 21.61 -11.31 0.95
CA GLY A 236 20.76 -10.51 0.07
C GLY A 236 20.20 -9.27 0.78
N ASP A 237 19.30 -8.56 0.08
CA ASP A 237 18.62 -7.38 0.59
C ASP A 237 17.13 -7.65 0.80
N ARG A 238 16.48 -6.81 1.62
CA ARG A 238 15.03 -6.84 1.77
C ARG A 238 14.35 -6.45 0.47
N ILE A 239 13.61 -7.38 -0.12
CA ILE A 239 12.81 -7.17 -1.32
C ILE A 239 11.33 -7.24 -0.95
N GLU A 240 10.58 -6.25 -1.38
CA GLU A 240 9.13 -6.20 -1.28
C GLU A 240 8.50 -6.82 -2.54
N ILE A 241 7.69 -7.85 -2.35
CA ILE A 241 6.98 -8.55 -3.42
C ILE A 241 5.50 -8.17 -3.35
N LYS A 242 5.02 -7.48 -4.37
CA LYS A 242 3.63 -7.03 -4.49
C LYS A 242 2.79 -7.98 -5.35
N GLY A 243 1.48 -7.97 -5.10
CA GLY A 243 0.52 -8.65 -5.96
C GLY A 243 0.33 -10.14 -5.70
N CYS A 244 0.75 -10.65 -4.54
CA CYS A 244 0.44 -12.02 -4.13
C CYS A 244 -1.00 -12.11 -3.61
N GLN A 245 -1.97 -12.37 -4.52
CA GLN A 245 -3.40 -12.46 -4.18
C GLN A 245 -3.80 -13.83 -3.63
N ASP A 246 -3.23 -14.91 -4.16
CA ASP A 246 -3.50 -16.26 -3.72
C ASP A 246 -2.53 -16.67 -2.60
N LEU A 247 -3.08 -16.87 -1.40
CA LEU A 247 -2.31 -17.27 -0.22
C LEU A 247 -1.59 -18.60 -0.38
N SER A 248 -2.09 -19.50 -1.24
CA SER A 248 -1.45 -20.79 -1.50
C SER A 248 -0.09 -20.66 -2.19
N TRP A 249 0.15 -19.54 -2.88
CA TRP A 249 1.39 -19.26 -3.60
C TRP A 249 2.48 -18.62 -2.71
N ILE A 250 2.13 -18.10 -1.55
CA ILE A 250 3.06 -17.40 -0.65
C ILE A 250 4.33 -18.24 -0.41
N PRO A 251 4.26 -19.53 0.01
CA PRO A 251 5.46 -20.29 0.28
C PRO A 251 6.35 -20.49 -0.94
N ARG A 252 5.74 -20.67 -2.12
CA ARG A 252 6.48 -20.83 -3.38
C ARG A 252 7.17 -19.52 -3.79
N ILE A 253 6.47 -18.41 -3.72
CA ILE A 253 7.02 -17.08 -4.04
C ILE A 253 8.23 -16.77 -3.16
N ILE A 254 8.11 -16.98 -1.86
CA ILE A 254 9.20 -16.77 -0.90
C ILE A 254 10.41 -17.63 -1.25
N ARG A 255 10.22 -18.93 -1.53
CA ARG A 255 11.33 -19.81 -1.90
C ARG A 255 12.01 -19.39 -3.21
N LEU A 256 11.25 -18.95 -4.19
CA LEU A 256 11.79 -18.44 -5.45
C LEU A 256 12.61 -17.17 -5.23
N GLU A 257 12.15 -16.26 -4.38
CA GLU A 257 12.88 -15.04 -4.05
C GLU A 257 14.18 -15.35 -3.26
N MET A 258 14.12 -16.24 -2.28
CA MET A 258 15.32 -16.70 -1.58
C MET A 258 16.35 -17.31 -2.53
N ALA A 259 15.90 -18.14 -3.47
CA ALA A 259 16.76 -18.75 -4.49
C ALA A 259 17.34 -17.68 -5.44
N ARG A 260 16.55 -16.68 -5.83
CA ARG A 260 16.99 -15.56 -6.67
C ARG A 260 18.12 -14.78 -5.98
N GLN A 261 17.93 -14.39 -4.71
CA GLN A 261 18.94 -13.66 -3.94
C GLN A 261 20.23 -14.45 -3.82
N LEU A 262 20.14 -15.75 -3.47
CA LEU A 262 21.30 -16.63 -3.37
C LEU A 262 22.04 -16.79 -4.72
N HIS A 263 21.31 -16.89 -5.82
CA HIS A 263 21.88 -16.95 -7.17
C HIS A 263 22.65 -15.68 -7.53
N PHE A 264 22.08 -14.50 -7.24
CA PHE A 264 22.76 -13.22 -7.47
C PHE A 264 24.03 -13.08 -6.66
N TYR A 265 24.00 -13.46 -5.39
CA TYR A 265 25.18 -13.47 -4.54
C TYR A 265 26.30 -14.36 -5.13
N ARG A 266 25.95 -15.59 -5.51
CA ARG A 266 26.91 -16.53 -6.14
C ARG A 266 27.47 -16.02 -7.46
N LEU A 267 26.60 -15.48 -8.32
CA LEU A 267 27.00 -14.93 -9.61
C LEU A 267 27.93 -13.72 -9.42
N THR A 268 27.60 -12.83 -8.49
CA THR A 268 28.41 -11.67 -8.15
C THR A 268 29.81 -12.09 -7.67
N ASN A 269 29.89 -13.05 -6.77
CA ASN A 269 31.18 -13.55 -6.28
C ASN A 269 31.99 -14.22 -7.38
N LYS A 270 31.37 -15.01 -8.26
CA LYS A 270 32.05 -15.60 -9.42
C LYS A 270 32.58 -14.54 -10.39
N LEU A 271 31.84 -13.45 -10.61
CA LEU A 271 32.30 -12.33 -11.43
C LEU A 271 33.46 -11.59 -10.75
N ARG A 272 33.36 -11.31 -9.46
CA ARG A 272 34.40 -10.64 -8.68
C ARG A 272 35.70 -11.44 -8.69
N GLU A 273 35.62 -12.76 -8.53
CA GLU A 273 36.75 -13.68 -8.64
C GLU A 273 37.43 -13.59 -10.01
N SER A 274 36.64 -13.55 -11.11
CA SER A 274 37.19 -13.41 -12.47
C SER A 274 37.84 -12.05 -12.75
N MET A 275 37.59 -11.06 -11.88
CA MET A 275 38.14 -9.69 -11.96
C MET A 275 39.20 -9.41 -10.89
N ASP A 276 39.67 -10.41 -10.18
CA ASP A 276 40.59 -10.28 -9.03
C ASP A 276 40.11 -9.31 -7.94
N LEU A 277 38.80 -9.23 -7.72
CA LEU A 277 38.17 -8.39 -6.68
C LEU A 277 37.88 -9.21 -5.42
N PRO A 278 37.92 -8.60 -4.21
CA PRO A 278 37.52 -9.27 -2.97
C PRO A 278 36.09 -9.82 -3.06
N LEU A 279 35.87 -11.05 -2.59
CA LEU A 279 34.53 -11.64 -2.54
C LEU A 279 33.64 -10.88 -1.55
N LEU A 280 32.33 -10.89 -1.81
CA LEU A 280 31.34 -10.42 -0.83
C LEU A 280 31.31 -11.38 0.37
N PRO A 281 31.10 -10.88 1.58
CA PRO A 281 31.03 -11.68 2.81
C PRO A 281 29.85 -12.63 2.83
#